data_71604316159af8fd0bfa684219053abd
#
_entry.id   71604316159af8fd0bfa684219053abd
#
_cell.length_a   1.000
_cell.length_b   1.000
_cell.length_c   1.000
_cell.angle_alpha   90.00
_cell.angle_beta   90.00
_cell.angle_gamma   90.00
#
_symmetry.space_group_name_H-M   'P 1'
#
loop_
_entity.id
_entity.type
_entity.pdbx_description
1 polymer ?
#
loop_
_entity_poly.entity_id
_entity_poly.type
_entity_poly.pdbx_seq_one_letter_code
_entity_poly.pdbx_strand_id
1 'polypeptide(L)'
;MSGARAETLLRQLTPEQQVGQLFLIRCPQEEEEAVIRRYQPGGLVLFSVDFEGRTAEQCKSRMEALQRASRVPMLVSADEEGGTVCRVSRQKQLRREKFPAPRALYTAGGWEAIAADCREKCALLRQVGVNVNLAPVCDLSDDPSHFIYPRSISGDPAMGERFAREMTELSRQCGVGTVLKHFPGYGGNADTHVGLSR
;
A
#
# COMPACT_ATOMS: atom_id res chain seq x y z
N MET A 1 12.12 11.53 12.73
CA MET A 1 12.97 12.71 12.40
C MET A 1 12.84 13.70 13.55
N SER A 2 13.93 14.38 13.95
CA SER A 2 13.79 15.48 14.93
C SER A 2 13.05 16.66 14.28
N GLY A 3 12.26 17.41 15.05
CA GLY A 3 11.52 18.58 14.55
C GLY A 3 12.40 19.57 13.78
N ALA A 4 13.63 19.78 14.21
CA ALA A 4 14.59 20.65 13.54
C ALA A 4 14.92 20.25 12.10
N ARG A 5 14.96 18.94 11.79
CA ARG A 5 15.18 18.46 10.42
C ARG A 5 13.96 18.69 9.54
N ALA A 6 12.76 18.49 10.07
CA ALA A 6 11.53 18.78 9.35
C ALA A 6 11.37 20.27 9.03
N GLU A 7 11.67 21.15 9.98
CA GLU A 7 11.67 22.60 9.76
C GLU A 7 12.69 23.04 8.71
N THR A 8 13.89 22.45 8.72
CA THR A 8 14.93 22.75 7.73
C THR A 8 14.45 22.36 6.32
N LEU A 9 13.86 21.17 6.15
CA LEU A 9 13.30 20.74 4.88
C LEU A 9 12.16 21.65 4.42
N LEU A 10 11.26 22.00 5.35
CA LEU A 10 10.11 22.86 5.04
C LEU A 10 10.55 24.22 4.50
N ARG A 11 11.59 24.84 5.07
CA ARG A 11 12.15 26.12 4.60
C ARG A 11 12.80 26.05 3.21
N GLN A 12 13.15 24.86 2.74
CA GLN A 12 13.75 24.65 1.42
C GLN A 12 12.73 24.46 0.31
N LEU A 13 11.46 24.31 0.65
CA LEU A 13 10.36 24.11 -0.28
C LEU A 13 9.60 25.41 -0.53
N THR A 14 9.18 25.62 -1.80
CA THR A 14 8.24 26.71 -2.10
C THR A 14 6.87 26.41 -1.50
N PRO A 15 5.97 27.40 -1.33
CA PRO A 15 4.60 27.14 -0.86
C PRO A 15 3.86 26.08 -1.67
N GLU A 16 4.01 26.07 -3.00
CA GLU A 16 3.40 25.06 -3.87
C GLU A 16 3.96 23.66 -3.57
N GLN A 17 5.27 23.55 -3.34
CA GLN A 17 5.93 22.29 -2.98
C GLN A 17 5.54 21.83 -1.57
N GLN A 18 5.35 22.74 -0.63
CA GLN A 18 4.82 22.42 0.71
C GLN A 18 3.40 21.83 0.60
N VAL A 19 2.54 22.42 -0.24
CA VAL A 19 1.22 21.87 -0.52
C VAL A 19 1.35 20.49 -1.19
N GLY A 20 2.27 20.32 -2.12
CA GLY A 20 2.57 19.03 -2.75
C GLY A 20 2.84 17.91 -1.76
N GLN A 21 3.55 18.20 -0.65
CA GLN A 21 3.85 17.22 0.40
C GLN A 21 2.60 16.66 1.11
N LEU A 22 1.45 17.30 0.99
CA LEU A 22 0.20 16.83 1.57
C LEU A 22 -0.52 15.76 0.72
N PHE A 23 -0.01 15.47 -0.47
CA PHE A 23 -0.67 14.58 -1.42
C PHE A 23 0.12 13.30 -1.67
N LEU A 24 -0.59 12.17 -1.64
CA LEU A 24 -0.22 10.94 -2.33
C LEU A 24 -0.92 10.97 -3.68
N ILE A 25 -0.15 11.09 -4.76
CA ILE A 25 -0.71 11.16 -6.11
C ILE A 25 -0.60 9.81 -6.81
N ARG A 26 -1.50 9.52 -7.73
CA ARG A 26 -1.29 8.42 -8.66
C ARG A 26 0.02 8.64 -9.41
N CYS A 27 0.83 7.58 -9.56
CA CYS A 27 2.07 7.69 -10.32
C CYS A 27 1.76 8.18 -11.74
N PRO A 28 2.37 9.30 -12.18
CA PRO A 28 2.19 9.78 -13.55
C PRO A 28 2.62 8.70 -14.55
N GLN A 29 2.02 8.67 -15.72
CA GLN A 29 2.40 7.72 -16.78
C GLN A 29 3.28 8.36 -17.84
N GLU A 30 3.32 9.70 -17.86
CA GLU A 30 4.13 10.52 -18.75
C GLU A 30 4.85 11.60 -17.94
N GLU A 31 6.01 12.03 -18.40
CA GLU A 31 6.82 13.10 -17.79
C GLU A 31 7.02 12.94 -16.26
N GLU A 32 7.14 11.72 -15.78
CA GLU A 32 7.12 11.35 -14.36
C GLU A 32 8.05 12.22 -13.52
N GLU A 33 9.33 12.30 -13.91
CA GLU A 33 10.32 13.08 -13.17
C GLU A 33 10.02 14.59 -13.19
N ALA A 34 9.49 15.11 -14.32
CA ALA A 34 9.15 16.53 -14.44
C ALA A 34 7.99 16.89 -13.50
N VAL A 35 6.97 16.04 -13.42
CA VAL A 35 5.85 16.21 -12.49
C VAL A 35 6.34 16.19 -11.03
N ILE A 36 7.22 15.24 -10.68
CA ILE A 36 7.76 15.16 -9.31
C ILE A 36 8.64 16.38 -8.99
N ARG A 37 9.53 16.79 -9.90
CA ARG A 37 10.37 17.99 -9.70
C ARG A 37 9.55 19.24 -9.49
N ARG A 38 8.45 19.38 -10.25
CA ARG A 38 7.58 20.55 -10.19
C ARG A 38 6.76 20.61 -8.91
N TYR A 39 6.05 19.54 -8.61
CA TYR A 39 5.03 19.53 -7.54
C TYR A 39 5.52 19.00 -6.21
N GLN A 40 6.62 18.26 -6.16
CA GLN A 40 7.18 17.66 -4.94
C GLN A 40 6.11 16.93 -4.09
N PRO A 41 5.40 15.92 -4.63
CA PRO A 41 4.37 15.23 -3.87
C PRO A 41 4.96 14.50 -2.67
N GLY A 42 4.16 14.33 -1.59
CA GLY A 42 4.53 13.54 -0.42
C GLY A 42 4.68 12.05 -0.71
N GLY A 43 4.05 11.58 -1.80
CA GLY A 43 4.22 10.20 -2.24
C GLY A 43 3.44 9.85 -3.49
N LEU A 44 3.61 8.59 -3.89
CA LEU A 44 3.01 7.99 -5.08
C LEU A 44 2.14 6.79 -4.70
N VAL A 45 1.03 6.63 -5.41
CA VAL A 45 0.21 5.42 -5.40
C VAL A 45 0.41 4.71 -6.73
N LEU A 46 0.94 3.48 -6.67
CA LEU A 46 1.20 2.64 -7.83
C LEU A 46 0.04 1.67 -8.07
N PHE A 47 -0.29 1.49 -9.33
CA PHE A 47 -1.30 0.55 -9.80
C PHE A 47 -0.67 -0.59 -10.60
N SER A 48 -1.46 -1.58 -11.00
CA SER A 48 -0.95 -2.75 -11.73
C SER A 48 -0.19 -2.37 -13.01
N VAL A 49 -0.61 -1.32 -13.70
CA VAL A 49 0.04 -0.79 -14.92
C VAL A 49 1.48 -0.34 -14.66
N ASP A 50 1.80 0.09 -13.44
CA ASP A 50 3.14 0.55 -13.07
C ASP A 50 4.16 -0.59 -13.00
N PHE A 51 3.69 -1.82 -12.89
CA PHE A 51 4.50 -3.04 -12.80
C PHE A 51 4.43 -3.91 -14.06
N GLU A 52 3.48 -3.61 -14.96
CA GLU A 52 3.21 -4.45 -16.14
C GLU A 52 4.43 -4.53 -17.07
N GLY A 53 4.79 -5.76 -17.44
CA GLY A 53 5.90 -6.05 -18.36
C GLY A 53 7.31 -5.75 -17.81
N ARG A 54 7.46 -5.37 -16.53
CA ARG A 54 8.74 -5.00 -15.92
C ARG A 54 9.29 -6.09 -15.02
N THR A 55 10.61 -6.24 -15.01
CA THR A 55 11.30 -7.03 -13.97
C THR A 55 11.33 -6.26 -12.65
N ALA A 56 11.67 -6.93 -11.56
CA ALA A 56 11.81 -6.29 -10.25
C ALA A 56 12.90 -5.20 -10.25
N GLU A 57 14.02 -5.45 -10.93
CA GLU A 57 15.11 -4.48 -11.09
C GLU A 57 14.67 -3.25 -11.87
N GLN A 58 13.88 -3.42 -12.94
CA GLN A 58 13.34 -2.31 -13.72
C GLN A 58 12.37 -1.47 -12.89
N CYS A 59 11.47 -2.12 -12.12
CA CYS A 59 10.57 -1.42 -11.20
C CYS A 59 11.37 -0.63 -10.17
N LYS A 60 12.34 -1.25 -9.52
CA LYS A 60 13.18 -0.62 -8.50
C LYS A 60 13.96 0.55 -9.06
N SER A 61 14.63 0.37 -10.19
CA SER A 61 15.41 1.44 -10.84
C SER A 61 14.55 2.63 -11.22
N ARG A 62 13.32 2.41 -11.71
CA ARG A 62 12.34 3.48 -11.98
C ARG A 62 11.99 4.22 -10.69
N MET A 63 11.65 3.51 -9.60
CA MET A 63 11.32 4.15 -8.33
C MET A 63 12.52 4.93 -7.74
N GLU A 64 13.73 4.43 -7.88
CA GLU A 64 14.93 5.15 -7.48
C GLU A 64 15.16 6.44 -8.29
N ALA A 65 14.87 6.43 -9.59
CA ALA A 65 14.93 7.63 -10.42
C ALA A 65 13.90 8.68 -9.96
N LEU A 66 12.67 8.26 -9.68
CA LEU A 66 11.62 9.14 -9.17
C LEU A 66 11.95 9.69 -7.77
N GLN A 67 12.53 8.87 -6.90
CA GLN A 67 13.02 9.31 -5.59
C GLN A 67 14.12 10.40 -5.73
N ARG A 68 15.04 10.25 -6.69
CA ARG A 68 16.07 11.28 -6.96
C ARG A 68 15.51 12.58 -7.52
N ALA A 69 14.33 12.55 -8.14
CA ALA A 69 13.64 13.74 -8.63
C ALA A 69 12.98 14.54 -7.49
N SER A 70 12.73 13.91 -6.35
CA SER A 70 12.14 14.54 -5.17
C SER A 70 13.20 15.06 -4.20
N ARG A 71 12.95 16.24 -3.58
CA ARG A 71 13.78 16.81 -2.52
C ARG A 71 13.56 16.15 -1.17
N VAL A 72 12.35 15.65 -0.94
CA VAL A 72 11.97 14.93 0.27
C VAL A 72 11.68 13.48 -0.13
N PRO A 73 12.24 12.49 0.57
CA PRO A 73 11.93 11.08 0.27
C PRO A 73 10.43 10.82 0.26
N MET A 74 9.92 10.30 -0.86
CA MET A 74 8.50 10.04 -1.05
C MET A 74 8.05 8.72 -0.42
N LEU A 75 6.81 8.69 0.03
CA LEU A 75 6.09 7.46 0.27
C LEU A 75 5.72 6.86 -1.10
N VAL A 76 6.19 5.64 -1.37
CA VAL A 76 5.84 4.89 -2.58
C VAL A 76 4.95 3.74 -2.17
N SER A 77 3.70 3.80 -2.56
CA SER A 77 2.67 2.90 -2.04
C SER A 77 1.97 2.08 -3.13
N ALA A 78 1.48 0.91 -2.76
CA ALA A 78 0.63 0.07 -3.59
C ALA A 78 -0.33 -0.75 -2.73
N ASP A 79 -1.46 -1.16 -3.33
CA ASP A 79 -2.40 -2.10 -2.70
C ASP A 79 -1.91 -3.53 -2.93
N GLU A 80 -1.33 -4.14 -1.92
CA GLU A 80 -0.98 -5.56 -1.92
C GLU A 80 -1.69 -6.25 -0.74
N GLU A 81 -3.04 -6.28 -0.81
CA GLU A 81 -3.88 -6.85 0.25
C GLU A 81 -3.79 -8.38 0.29
N GLY A 82 -3.75 -8.97 -0.89
CA GLY A 82 -4.01 -10.38 -1.14
C GLY A 82 -5.40 -10.62 -1.74
N GLY A 83 -5.63 -11.79 -2.30
CA GLY A 83 -6.91 -12.14 -2.90
C GLY A 83 -7.25 -11.32 -4.15
N THR A 84 -8.30 -10.52 -4.07
CA THR A 84 -8.81 -9.75 -5.21
C THR A 84 -8.00 -8.50 -5.50
N VAL A 85 -7.34 -7.93 -4.48
CA VAL A 85 -6.59 -6.67 -4.60
C VAL A 85 -5.09 -6.92 -4.42
N CYS A 86 -4.42 -7.10 -5.55
CA CYS A 86 -2.98 -7.28 -5.66
C CYS A 86 -2.49 -6.46 -6.86
N ARG A 87 -1.57 -5.52 -6.64
CA ARG A 87 -1.01 -4.70 -7.72
C ARG A 87 0.31 -5.27 -8.23
N VAL A 88 1.16 -5.74 -7.32
CA VAL A 88 2.50 -6.27 -7.62
C VAL A 88 2.44 -7.77 -7.93
N SER A 89 1.93 -8.59 -7.02
CA SER A 89 1.89 -10.04 -7.18
C SER A 89 0.92 -10.52 -8.28
N ARG A 90 0.09 -9.63 -8.81
CA ARG A 90 -0.71 -9.90 -10.01
C ARG A 90 0.17 -10.10 -11.25
N GLN A 91 1.36 -9.55 -11.26
CA GLN A 91 2.30 -9.65 -12.37
C GLN A 91 3.10 -10.95 -12.26
N LYS A 92 2.85 -11.90 -13.18
CA LYS A 92 3.45 -13.24 -13.13
C LYS A 92 4.98 -13.25 -13.18
N GLN A 93 5.59 -12.22 -13.79
CA GLN A 93 7.05 -12.07 -13.83
C GLN A 93 7.65 -11.60 -12.50
N LEU A 94 6.84 -11.04 -11.60
CA LEU A 94 7.28 -10.62 -10.26
C LEU A 94 6.97 -11.69 -9.20
N ARG A 95 5.85 -12.40 -9.36
CA ARG A 95 5.47 -13.53 -8.53
C ARG A 95 4.61 -14.52 -9.32
N ARG A 96 4.89 -15.81 -9.20
CA ARG A 96 4.18 -16.86 -9.95
C ARG A 96 2.67 -16.84 -9.70
N GLU A 97 2.25 -16.64 -8.45
CA GLU A 97 0.87 -16.63 -8.02
C GLU A 97 0.59 -15.42 -7.13
N LYS A 98 -0.62 -14.88 -7.21
CA LYS A 98 -1.04 -13.79 -6.31
C LYS A 98 -1.03 -14.26 -4.86
N PHE A 99 -0.81 -13.33 -3.94
CA PHE A 99 -1.03 -13.59 -2.52
C PHE A 99 -2.48 -13.94 -2.25
N PRO A 100 -2.75 -14.96 -1.42
CA PRO A 100 -4.11 -15.32 -1.04
C PRO A 100 -4.80 -14.25 -0.21
N ALA A 101 -6.14 -14.32 -0.14
CA ALA A 101 -6.91 -13.47 0.75
C ALA A 101 -6.61 -13.80 2.23
N PRO A 102 -6.64 -12.81 3.15
CA PRO A 102 -6.33 -13.02 4.57
C PRO A 102 -7.16 -14.13 5.23
N ARG A 103 -8.46 -14.18 4.95
CA ARG A 103 -9.37 -15.23 5.45
C ARG A 103 -8.94 -16.63 4.99
N ALA A 104 -8.59 -16.78 3.73
CA ALA A 104 -8.14 -18.06 3.18
C ALA A 104 -6.81 -18.51 3.81
N LEU A 105 -5.87 -17.59 4.00
CA LEU A 105 -4.61 -17.85 4.71
C LEU A 105 -4.85 -18.32 6.13
N TYR A 106 -5.69 -17.60 6.88
CA TYR A 106 -5.99 -17.96 8.25
C TYR A 106 -6.65 -19.34 8.34
N THR A 107 -7.58 -19.65 7.45
CA THR A 107 -8.22 -20.97 7.39
C THR A 107 -7.22 -22.09 7.10
N ALA A 108 -6.23 -21.82 6.23
CA ALA A 108 -5.25 -22.83 5.81
C ALA A 108 -4.13 -23.08 6.83
N GLY A 109 -3.72 -22.06 7.60
CA GLY A 109 -2.54 -22.20 8.49
C GLY A 109 -2.49 -21.17 9.64
N GLY A 110 -3.61 -20.57 10.00
CA GLY A 110 -3.73 -19.67 11.15
C GLY A 110 -2.80 -18.46 11.08
N TRP A 111 -2.40 -17.99 12.24
CA TRP A 111 -1.55 -16.80 12.37
C TRP A 111 -0.12 -17.00 11.83
N GLU A 112 0.38 -18.21 11.80
CA GLU A 112 1.69 -18.53 11.23
C GLU A 112 1.70 -18.30 9.72
N ALA A 113 0.64 -18.73 9.01
CA ALA A 113 0.47 -18.48 7.60
C ALA A 113 0.33 -16.96 7.29
N ILE A 114 -0.44 -16.23 8.09
CA ILE A 114 -0.57 -14.77 8.00
C ILE A 114 0.80 -14.08 8.18
N ALA A 115 1.58 -14.49 9.16
CA ALA A 115 2.89 -13.90 9.42
C ALA A 115 3.91 -14.21 8.31
N ALA A 116 3.91 -15.41 7.78
CA ALA A 116 4.78 -15.80 6.67
C ALA A 116 4.44 -15.02 5.40
N ASP A 117 3.17 -14.92 5.05
CA ASP A 117 2.65 -14.14 3.92
C ASP A 117 3.00 -12.64 4.03
N CYS A 118 2.86 -12.07 5.22
CA CYS A 118 3.23 -10.68 5.47
C CYS A 118 4.71 -10.42 5.18
N ARG A 119 5.61 -11.29 5.64
CA ARG A 119 7.05 -11.16 5.38
C ARG A 119 7.38 -11.28 3.90
N GLU A 120 6.74 -12.21 3.20
CA GLU A 120 6.93 -12.41 1.75
C GLU A 120 6.42 -11.18 0.96
N LYS A 121 5.23 -10.65 1.32
CA LYS A 121 4.72 -9.40 0.75
C LYS A 121 5.69 -8.23 0.92
N CYS A 122 6.18 -8.03 2.14
CA CYS A 122 7.14 -6.98 2.41
C CYS A 122 8.44 -7.13 1.61
N ALA A 123 8.93 -8.36 1.46
CA ALA A 123 10.12 -8.62 0.65
C ALA A 123 9.88 -8.26 -0.82
N LEU A 124 8.76 -8.70 -1.40
CA LEU A 124 8.38 -8.38 -2.77
C LEU A 124 8.19 -6.87 -2.99
N LEU A 125 7.48 -6.18 -2.10
CA LEU A 125 7.26 -4.73 -2.18
C LEU A 125 8.59 -3.96 -2.18
N ARG A 126 9.50 -4.29 -1.26
CA ARG A 126 10.83 -3.67 -1.21
C ARG A 126 11.66 -3.95 -2.46
N GLN A 127 11.55 -5.17 -3.01
CA GLN A 127 12.26 -5.58 -4.21
C GLN A 127 11.86 -4.74 -5.43
N VAL A 128 10.62 -4.25 -5.50
CA VAL A 128 10.13 -3.40 -6.58
C VAL A 128 10.16 -1.90 -6.25
N GLY A 129 10.73 -1.51 -5.10
CA GLY A 129 10.88 -0.11 -4.69
C GLY A 129 9.67 0.51 -3.99
N VAL A 130 8.70 -0.30 -3.56
CA VAL A 130 7.55 0.12 -2.75
C VAL A 130 7.93 0.09 -1.26
N ASN A 131 7.64 1.16 -0.53
CA ASN A 131 7.97 1.30 0.89
C ASN A 131 6.73 1.40 1.80
N VAL A 132 5.52 1.47 1.23
CA VAL A 132 4.26 1.47 1.98
C VAL A 132 3.27 0.51 1.32
N ASN A 133 2.69 -0.39 2.10
CA ASN A 133 1.55 -1.20 1.67
C ASN A 133 0.24 -0.52 2.10
N LEU A 134 -0.67 -0.26 1.16
CA LEU A 134 -2.02 0.23 1.47
C LEU A 134 -2.89 -0.96 1.95
N ALA A 135 -2.47 -1.56 3.04
CA ALA A 135 -3.06 -2.69 3.75
C ALA A 135 -2.54 -2.68 5.21
N PRO A 136 -3.19 -3.38 6.14
CA PRO A 136 -4.29 -4.33 5.98
C PRO A 136 -5.67 -3.68 5.86
N VAL A 137 -6.63 -4.44 5.29
CA VAL A 137 -8.05 -4.12 5.36
C VAL A 137 -8.57 -4.50 6.74
N CYS A 138 -9.10 -3.51 7.46
CA CYS A 138 -9.62 -3.65 8.82
C CYS A 138 -11.15 -3.67 8.87
N ASP A 139 -11.82 -3.52 7.73
CA ASP A 139 -13.25 -3.72 7.62
C ASP A 139 -13.61 -5.17 7.93
N LEU A 140 -14.71 -5.37 8.65
CA LEU A 140 -15.17 -6.66 9.14
C LEU A 140 -16.42 -7.11 8.38
N SER A 141 -16.48 -8.36 7.98
CA SER A 141 -17.67 -8.96 7.41
C SER A 141 -17.62 -10.48 7.51
N ASP A 142 -18.76 -11.09 7.90
CA ASP A 142 -19.01 -12.53 7.76
C ASP A 142 -20.14 -12.82 6.77
N ASP A 143 -20.64 -11.79 6.08
CA ASP A 143 -21.62 -11.94 5.02
C ASP A 143 -20.92 -12.19 3.66
N PRO A 144 -21.01 -13.41 3.09
CA PRO A 144 -20.39 -13.71 1.80
C PRO A 144 -20.92 -12.90 0.61
N SER A 145 -22.10 -12.29 0.75
CA SER A 145 -22.69 -11.42 -0.28
C SER A 145 -22.14 -10.01 -0.25
N HIS A 146 -21.51 -9.60 0.84
CA HIS A 146 -20.96 -8.27 0.99
C HIS A 146 -19.62 -8.13 0.25
N PHE A 147 -19.45 -7.05 -0.50
CA PHE A 147 -18.27 -6.83 -1.36
C PHE A 147 -16.94 -6.80 -0.59
N ILE A 148 -16.96 -6.46 0.71
CA ILE A 148 -15.75 -6.43 1.55
C ILE A 148 -15.36 -7.82 2.08
N TYR A 149 -16.29 -8.78 2.10
CA TYR A 149 -16.07 -10.13 2.63
C TYR A 149 -14.79 -10.82 2.09
N PRO A 150 -14.51 -10.83 0.77
CA PRO A 150 -13.30 -11.48 0.25
C PRO A 150 -11.99 -10.75 0.62
N ARG A 151 -12.07 -9.56 1.19
CA ARG A 151 -10.92 -8.74 1.61
C ARG A 151 -10.76 -8.72 3.13
N SER A 152 -11.79 -9.07 3.88
CA SER A 152 -11.84 -9.10 5.34
C SER A 152 -11.21 -10.38 5.89
N ILE A 153 -10.54 -10.29 7.05
CA ILE A 153 -10.05 -11.46 7.78
C ILE A 153 -11.20 -12.21 8.44
N SER A 154 -12.17 -11.50 9.02
CA SER A 154 -13.31 -12.02 9.78
C SER A 154 -14.36 -10.94 10.01
N GLY A 155 -15.55 -11.30 10.49
CA GLY A 155 -16.52 -10.41 11.11
C GLY A 155 -16.28 -10.17 12.59
N ASP A 156 -15.40 -10.94 13.23
CA ASP A 156 -15.05 -10.80 14.65
C ASP A 156 -14.11 -9.61 14.89
N PRO A 157 -14.52 -8.62 15.71
CA PRO A 157 -13.69 -7.46 16.04
C PRO A 157 -12.35 -7.83 16.70
N ALA A 158 -12.30 -8.87 17.54
CA ALA A 158 -11.06 -9.28 18.20
C ALA A 158 -10.04 -9.85 17.20
N MET A 159 -10.51 -10.60 16.20
CA MET A 159 -9.67 -11.04 15.10
C MET A 159 -9.20 -9.89 14.23
N GLY A 160 -10.07 -8.94 13.94
CA GLY A 160 -9.72 -7.73 13.18
C GLY A 160 -8.64 -6.90 13.87
N GLU A 161 -8.80 -6.65 15.17
CA GLU A 161 -7.80 -5.93 15.98
C GLU A 161 -6.45 -6.65 15.96
N ARG A 162 -6.45 -7.95 16.23
CA ARG A 162 -5.21 -8.76 16.22
C ARG A 162 -4.54 -8.72 14.85
N PHE A 163 -5.30 -8.87 13.77
CA PHE A 163 -4.80 -8.81 12.41
C PHE A 163 -4.14 -7.45 12.10
N ALA A 164 -4.83 -6.34 12.42
CA ALA A 164 -4.31 -5.00 12.22
C ALA A 164 -2.98 -4.79 12.97
N ARG A 165 -2.92 -5.20 14.24
CA ARG A 165 -1.74 -5.06 15.10
C ARG A 165 -0.57 -5.91 14.59
N GLU A 166 -0.79 -7.20 14.32
CA GLU A 166 0.27 -8.10 13.84
C GLU A 166 0.81 -7.69 12.48
N MET A 167 -0.07 -7.34 11.55
CA MET A 167 0.35 -6.89 10.21
C MET A 167 1.17 -5.60 10.29
N THR A 168 0.75 -4.65 11.11
CA THR A 168 1.48 -3.37 11.28
C THR A 168 2.86 -3.62 11.87
N GLU A 169 2.95 -4.41 12.93
CA GLU A 169 4.22 -4.67 13.60
C GLU A 169 5.19 -5.47 12.73
N LEU A 170 4.72 -6.53 12.07
CA LEU A 170 5.55 -7.33 11.16
C LEU A 170 6.04 -6.52 9.96
N SER A 171 5.16 -5.72 9.35
CA SER A 171 5.55 -4.86 8.23
C SER A 171 6.60 -3.84 8.65
N ARG A 172 6.43 -3.21 9.82
CA ARG A 172 7.39 -2.28 10.39
C ARG A 172 8.77 -2.94 10.60
N GLN A 173 8.80 -4.18 11.14
CA GLN A 173 10.03 -4.97 11.30
C GLN A 173 10.70 -5.27 9.97
N CYS A 174 9.90 -5.47 8.91
CA CYS A 174 10.39 -5.68 7.55
C CYS A 174 10.74 -4.38 6.80
N GLY A 175 10.57 -3.21 7.43
CA GLY A 175 10.88 -1.91 6.83
C GLY A 175 9.86 -1.45 5.77
N VAL A 176 8.60 -1.87 5.89
CA VAL A 176 7.48 -1.44 5.04
C VAL A 176 6.43 -0.76 5.92
N GLY A 177 6.02 0.45 5.55
CA GLY A 177 4.90 1.14 6.17
C GLY A 177 3.57 0.47 5.82
N THR A 178 2.56 0.69 6.68
CA THR A 178 1.19 0.19 6.47
C THR A 178 0.17 1.30 6.55
N VAL A 179 -0.95 1.12 5.88
CA VAL A 179 -2.13 1.99 5.97
C VAL A 179 -3.32 1.12 6.32
N LEU A 180 -3.82 1.29 7.55
CA LEU A 180 -5.06 0.63 7.99
C LEU A 180 -6.24 1.24 7.24
N LYS A 181 -7.05 0.43 6.61
CA LYS A 181 -8.18 0.89 5.79
C LYS A 181 -9.41 0.01 5.97
N HIS A 182 -10.59 0.54 5.78
CA HIS A 182 -10.87 1.89 5.36
C HIS A 182 -11.36 2.70 6.57
N PHE A 183 -11.10 3.99 6.59
CA PHE A 183 -11.63 4.87 7.63
C PHE A 183 -12.68 5.80 7.01
N PRO A 184 -13.85 5.98 7.62
CA PRO A 184 -14.32 5.38 8.89
C PRO A 184 -14.74 3.91 8.81
N GLY A 185 -14.63 3.28 7.65
CA GLY A 185 -15.01 1.89 7.37
C GLY A 185 -16.32 1.80 6.56
N TYR A 186 -16.48 0.68 5.89
CA TYR A 186 -17.68 0.47 5.07
C TYR A 186 -18.92 0.09 5.90
N GLY A 187 -18.73 -0.58 7.06
CA GLY A 187 -19.87 -1.08 7.84
C GLY A 187 -20.77 -1.96 6.98
N GLY A 188 -22.07 -1.62 6.95
CA GLY A 188 -23.06 -2.27 6.10
C GLY A 188 -23.28 -1.60 4.72
N ASN A 189 -22.44 -0.63 4.34
CA ASN A 189 -22.63 0.11 3.09
C ASN A 189 -22.12 -0.69 1.88
N ALA A 190 -22.72 -0.41 0.71
CA ALA A 190 -22.24 -0.93 -0.57
C ALA A 190 -20.90 -0.32 -0.97
N ASP A 191 -20.28 -0.88 -2.01
CA ASP A 191 -19.04 -0.37 -2.58
C ASP A 191 -19.23 1.06 -3.10
N THR A 192 -18.48 2.01 -2.53
CA THR A 192 -18.54 3.44 -2.87
C THR A 192 -17.97 3.76 -4.26
N HIS A 193 -17.29 2.81 -4.92
CA HIS A 193 -16.87 2.97 -6.30
C HIS A 193 -18.03 2.85 -7.30
N VAL A 194 -19.15 2.24 -6.88
CA VAL A 194 -20.32 2.00 -7.73
C VAL A 194 -21.62 2.55 -7.15
N GLY A 195 -21.58 3.12 -5.95
CA GLY A 195 -22.74 3.66 -5.26
C GLY A 195 -22.40 4.70 -4.19
N LEU A 196 -23.42 5.33 -3.64
CA LEU A 196 -23.28 6.27 -2.51
C LEU A 196 -23.36 5.48 -1.19
N SER A 197 -22.46 5.77 -0.26
CA SER A 197 -22.61 5.37 1.14
C SER A 197 -23.66 6.25 1.82
N ARG A 198 -24.46 5.68 2.69
CA ARG A 198 -25.47 6.39 3.51
C ARG A 198 -25.02 6.41 4.96
#